data_3bad2c2324e43e05fc4991eb6b7df8a7
#
_entry.id   3bad2c2324e43e05fc4991eb6b7df8a7
#
_cell.length_a   1.000
_cell.length_b   1.000
_cell.length_c   1.000
_cell.angle_alpha   90.00
_cell.angle_beta   90.00
_cell.angle_gamma   90.00
#
_symmetry.space_group_name_H-M   'P 1'
#
loop_
_entity.id
_entity.type
_entity.pdbx_description
1 polymer ?
#
loop_
_entity_poly.entity_id
_entity_poly.type
_entity_poly.pdbx_seq_one_letter_code
_entity_poly.pdbx_strand_id
1 'polypeptide(L)' 'MLLTNIRRLCNEKHVSIAKLERETGIGNGTISRWDTSSPSVENVQKVAEYFGVSIGELLSADEESSAVTAGQ' A
#
# COMPACT_ATOMS: atom_id res chain seq x y z
N MET A 1 8.18 -2.62 -3.10
CA MET A 1 7.75 -1.26 -3.00
C MET A 1 6.34 -1.11 -2.53
N LEU A 2 6.09 -0.05 -1.81
CA LEU A 2 4.76 0.15 -1.25
C LEU A 2 3.68 0.17 -2.32
N LEU A 3 3.91 0.90 -3.40
CA LEU A 3 2.89 1.00 -4.44
C LEU A 3 2.64 -0.36 -5.07
N THR A 4 3.66 -1.16 -5.25
CA THR A 4 3.49 -2.50 -5.79
C THR A 4 2.60 -3.34 -4.88
N ASN A 5 2.82 -3.24 -3.58
CA ASN A 5 1.99 -3.97 -2.64
C ASN A 5 0.55 -3.50 -2.67
N ILE A 6 0.36 -2.19 -2.78
CA ILE A 6 -0.98 -1.63 -2.83
C ILE A 6 -1.69 -2.10 -4.09
N ARG A 7 -0.99 -2.12 -5.22
CA ARG A 7 -1.60 -2.58 -6.46
C ARG A 7 -1.99 -4.05 -6.38
N ARG A 8 -1.14 -4.85 -5.73
CA ARG A 8 -1.45 -6.26 -5.56
C ARG A 8 -2.69 -6.45 -4.69
N LEU A 9 -2.78 -5.69 -3.59
CA LEU A 9 -3.94 -5.79 -2.72
C LEU A 9 -5.20 -5.32 -3.43
N CYS A 10 -5.09 -4.25 -4.23
CA CYS A 10 -6.23 -3.78 -5.00
C CYS A 10 -6.70 -4.86 -5.95
N ASN A 11 -5.75 -5.54 -6.60
CA ASN A 11 -6.10 -6.59 -7.52
C ASN A 11 -6.78 -7.75 -6.82
N GLU A 12 -6.27 -8.12 -5.64
CA GLU A 12 -6.85 -9.20 -4.87
C GLU A 12 -8.25 -8.87 -4.39
N LYS A 13 -8.49 -7.61 -4.08
CA LYS A 13 -9.80 -7.19 -3.57
C LYS A 13 -10.71 -6.69 -4.68
N HIS A 14 -10.24 -6.70 -5.91
CA HIS A 14 -11.02 -6.26 -7.07
C HIS A 14 -11.45 -4.80 -6.93
N VAL A 15 -10.54 -3.94 -6.49
CA VAL A 15 -10.80 -2.52 -6.42
C VAL A 15 -9.72 -1.79 -7.22
N SER A 16 -10.05 -0.62 -7.76
CA SER A 16 -9.07 0.17 -8.49
C SER A 16 -8.37 1.11 -7.53
N ILE A 17 -7.23 1.63 -7.96
CA ILE A 17 -6.53 2.63 -7.17
C ILE A 17 -7.43 3.86 -6.98
N ALA A 18 -8.16 4.24 -8.03
CA ALA A 18 -9.05 5.40 -7.93
C ALA A 18 -10.14 5.17 -6.89
N LYS A 19 -10.66 3.97 -6.82
CA LYS A 19 -11.67 3.67 -5.82
C LYS A 19 -11.06 3.70 -4.43
N LEU A 20 -9.87 3.16 -4.29
CA LEU A 20 -9.17 3.17 -3.02
C LEU A 20 -8.97 4.61 -2.54
N GLU A 21 -8.52 5.48 -3.44
CA GLU A 21 -8.32 6.88 -3.07
C GLU A 21 -9.61 7.52 -2.64
N ARG A 22 -10.68 7.26 -3.37
CA ARG A 22 -11.96 7.86 -3.03
C ARG A 22 -12.49 7.38 -1.69
N GLU A 23 -12.34 6.10 -1.42
CA GLU A 23 -12.90 5.54 -0.19
C GLU A 23 -12.07 5.86 1.03
N THR A 24 -10.78 6.10 0.86
CA THR A 24 -9.93 6.45 1.98
C THR A 24 -9.85 7.96 2.17
N GLY A 25 -10.38 8.74 1.22
CA GLY A 25 -10.27 10.18 1.31
C GLY A 25 -8.92 10.70 0.86
N ILE A 26 -8.11 9.88 0.23
CA ILE A 26 -6.82 10.31 -0.28
C ILE A 26 -7.04 10.96 -1.64
N GLY A 27 -6.33 12.04 -1.90
CA GLY A 27 -6.54 12.78 -3.12
C GLY A 27 -6.32 11.95 -4.38
N ASN A 28 -7.07 12.29 -5.42
CA ASN A 28 -7.01 11.56 -6.67
C ASN A 28 -5.61 11.66 -7.28
N GLY A 29 -5.05 10.52 -7.64
CA GLY A 29 -3.71 10.48 -8.22
C GLY A 29 -2.59 10.45 -7.20
N THR A 30 -2.90 10.61 -5.93
CA THR A 30 -1.87 10.66 -4.89
C THR A 30 -1.16 9.32 -4.74
N ILE A 31 -1.92 8.24 -4.69
CA ILE A 31 -1.31 6.93 -4.50
C ILE A 31 -0.42 6.56 -5.67
N SER A 32 -0.82 6.94 -6.87
CA SER A 32 -0.03 6.60 -8.04
C SER A 32 1.36 7.26 -8.04
N ARG A 33 1.52 8.31 -7.25
CA ARG A 33 2.82 8.98 -7.17
C ARG A 33 3.74 8.36 -6.15
N TRP A 34 3.27 7.38 -5.43
CA TRP A 34 4.08 6.80 -4.35
C TRP A 34 5.21 5.92 -4.87
N ASP A 35 5.35 5.80 -6.17
CA ASP A 35 6.53 5.13 -6.73
C ASP A 35 7.74 6.06 -6.67
N THR A 36 7.52 7.39 -6.63
CA THR A 36 8.61 8.33 -6.55
C THR A 36 8.54 9.21 -5.31
N SER A 37 7.38 9.28 -4.68
CA SER A 37 7.20 10.11 -3.49
C SER A 37 6.85 9.23 -2.31
N SER A 38 7.29 9.63 -1.13
CA SER A 38 6.95 8.89 0.08
C SER A 38 5.63 9.38 0.62
N PRO A 39 4.72 8.48 0.95
CA PRO A 39 3.46 8.91 1.55
C PRO A 39 3.65 9.26 3.02
N SER A 40 2.71 10.00 3.57
CA SER A 40 2.72 10.28 5.00
C SER A 40 2.28 9.01 5.74
N VAL A 41 2.66 8.93 7.00
CA VAL A 41 2.24 7.80 7.84
C VAL A 41 0.73 7.75 7.91
N GLU A 42 0.10 8.91 7.97
CA GLU A 42 -1.34 8.98 8.05
C GLU A 42 -2.00 8.33 6.83
N ASN A 43 -1.48 8.62 5.64
CA ASN A 43 -2.05 8.04 4.43
C ASN A 43 -1.79 6.53 4.35
N VAL A 44 -0.59 6.11 4.75
CA VAL A 44 -0.28 4.69 4.76
C VAL A 44 -1.24 3.97 5.70
N GLN A 45 -1.52 4.58 6.86
CA GLN A 45 -2.41 3.97 7.81
C GLN A 45 -3.82 3.86 7.26
N LYS A 46 -4.29 4.86 6.53
CA LYS A 46 -5.61 4.80 5.92
C LYS A 46 -5.73 3.63 4.95
N VAL A 47 -4.70 3.42 4.16
CA VAL A 47 -4.69 2.33 3.19
C VAL A 47 -4.66 0.99 3.92
N ALA A 48 -3.82 0.88 4.95
CA ALA A 48 -3.72 -0.35 5.70
C ALA A 48 -5.06 -0.71 6.33
N GLU A 49 -5.73 0.29 6.90
CA GLU A 49 -7.02 0.05 7.52
C GLU A 49 -8.06 -0.36 6.50
N TYR A 50 -8.00 0.23 5.32
CA TYR A 50 -8.95 -0.10 4.28
C TYR A 50 -8.83 -1.58 3.90
N PHE A 51 -7.61 -2.08 3.82
CA PHE A 51 -7.40 -3.48 3.45
C PHE A 51 -7.41 -4.42 4.64
N GLY A 52 -7.49 -3.89 5.85
CA GLY A 52 -7.52 -4.74 7.04
C GLY A 52 -6.18 -5.36 7.36
N VAL A 53 -5.09 -4.69 7.02
CA VAL A 53 -3.75 -5.17 7.31
C VAL A 53 -3.03 -4.14 8.15
N SER A 54 -1.92 -4.54 8.77
CA SER A 54 -1.14 -3.59 9.56
C SER A 54 -0.23 -2.80 8.64
N ILE A 55 0.25 -1.66 9.10
CA ILE A 55 1.19 -0.86 8.33
C ILE A 55 2.45 -1.68 8.09
N GLY A 56 2.92 -2.39 9.11
CA GLY A 56 4.10 -3.22 8.94
C GLY A 56 3.90 -4.27 7.86
N GLU A 57 2.73 -4.87 7.84
CA GLU A 57 2.42 -5.87 6.84
C GLU A 57 2.40 -5.26 5.44
N LEU A 58 1.84 -4.06 5.32
CA LEU A 58 1.75 -3.38 4.05
C LEU A 58 3.14 -3.04 3.52
N LEU A 59 4.04 -2.63 4.40
CA LEU A 59 5.39 -2.26 4.01
C LEU A 59 6.29 -3.46 3.83
N SER A 60 6.18 -4.42 4.71
CA SER A 60 7.13 -5.52 4.70
C SER A 60 6.86 -6.53 3.59
N ALA A 61 5.67 -6.54 3.05
CA ALA A 61 5.40 -7.47 1.96
C ALA A 61 6.33 -7.19 0.80
N ASP A 62 6.76 -5.94 0.66
CA ASP A 62 7.67 -5.59 -0.40
C ASP A 62 9.07 -6.08 -0.10
N GLU A 63 9.44 -6.08 1.17
CA GLU A 63 10.76 -6.48 1.57
C GLU A 63 10.87 -7.96 1.75
N GLU A 64 9.75 -8.59 1.85
CA GLU A 64 9.73 -10.00 2.16
C GLU A 64 10.62 -10.80 1.27
N SER A 65 10.61 -10.48 0.00
CA SER A 65 11.40 -11.28 -0.91
C SER A 65 12.86 -11.16 -0.61
N SER A 66 13.30 -10.01 -0.16
CA SER A 66 14.70 -9.90 0.18
C SER A 66 14.91 -10.33 1.60
N ALA A 67 13.95 -10.15 2.41
CA ALA A 67 14.14 -10.47 3.79
C ALA A 67 14.14 -11.95 4.04
N VAL A 68 13.62 -12.63 3.14
CA VAL A 68 13.64 -14.05 3.30
C VAL A 68 14.98 -14.51 3.65
N THR A 69 15.88 -13.82 3.15
CA THR A 69 17.19 -14.20 3.48
C THR A 69 17.45 -14.01 4.89
N ALA A 70 16.89 -13.08 5.40
CA ALA A 70 17.19 -12.83 6.74
C ALA A 70 16.55 -13.85 7.54
N GLY A 71 15.77 -14.32 6.93
CA GLY A 71 15.22 -15.23 7.68
C GLY A 71 16.17 -15.56 8.57
N GLN A 72 16.23 -14.85 8.15
CA GLN A 72 16.28 -14.90 8.67
C GLN A 72 16.31 -14.97 9.15
#